data_4be73898ec5a78a5648c09aa383caa03
#
_entry.id   4be73898ec5a78a5648c09aa383caa03
#
_cell.length_a   1.000
_cell.length_b   1.000
_cell.length_c   1.000
_cell.angle_alpha   90.00
_cell.angle_beta   90.00
_cell.angle_gamma   90.00
#
_symmetry.space_group_name_H-M   'P 1'
#
loop_
_entity.id
_entity.type
_entity.pdbx_description
1 polymer ?
#
loop_
_entity_poly.entity_id
_entity_poly.type
_entity_poly.pdbx_seq_one_letter_code
_entity_poly.pdbx_strand_id
1 'polypeptide(L)'
;DMGYQNILYTSSLGWSSELFYFDYGTQIEADINGLVLGDFDSSSYRISGGYGFGIKDWLFGARINLYNHNFIDDIDIKMNYGFDLGVYKEFGNTSLGIVLKDVGGETDFLDQSLNLPMSVGVGVGHSFGDFTLASDIKVFEEYNSIGLGGVYDLCIANFKLGYYTESEFEVDYLT
;
A
#
# COMPACT_ATOMS: atom_id res chain seq x y z
N ASP A 1 10.26 -20.91 1.22
CA ASP A 1 9.97 -20.06 0.04
C ASP A 1 8.94 -19.00 0.41
N MET A 2 9.16 -17.75 0.00
CA MET A 2 8.20 -16.65 0.19
C MET A 2 7.23 -16.60 -0.98
N GLY A 3 5.97 -16.27 -0.73
CA GLY A 3 4.95 -16.16 -1.75
C GLY A 3 3.85 -15.17 -1.42
N TYR A 4 3.11 -14.71 -2.44
CA TYR A 4 1.93 -13.90 -2.21
C TYR A 4 0.78 -14.31 -3.12
N GLN A 5 -0.43 -14.04 -2.68
CA GLN A 5 -1.66 -14.21 -3.43
C GLN A 5 -2.50 -12.94 -3.30
N ASN A 6 -3.10 -12.50 -4.39
CA ASN A 6 -3.97 -11.34 -4.40
C ASN A 6 -5.22 -11.61 -5.23
N ILE A 7 -6.39 -11.33 -4.66
CA ILE A 7 -7.69 -11.38 -5.34
C ILE A 7 -8.31 -9.99 -5.22
N LEU A 8 -8.54 -9.36 -6.36
CA LEU A 8 -9.16 -8.03 -6.45
C LEU A 8 -10.48 -8.13 -7.23
N TYR A 9 -11.53 -7.60 -6.66
CA TYR A 9 -12.81 -7.39 -7.32
C TYR A 9 -13.14 -5.90 -7.39
N THR A 10 -13.60 -5.46 -8.57
CA THR A 10 -14.12 -4.11 -8.79
C THR A 10 -15.47 -4.17 -9.51
N SER A 11 -16.39 -3.31 -9.10
CA SER A 11 -17.73 -3.20 -9.67
C SER A 11 -17.90 -1.87 -10.41
N SER A 12 -18.67 -1.88 -11.49
CA SER A 12 -19.09 -0.65 -12.19
C SER A 12 -19.93 0.30 -11.31
N LEU A 13 -20.44 -0.18 -10.17
CA LEU A 13 -21.18 0.62 -9.18
C LEU A 13 -20.25 1.34 -8.19
N GLY A 14 -18.92 1.29 -8.38
CA GLY A 14 -17.94 1.94 -7.53
C GLY A 14 -17.44 1.10 -6.34
N TRP A 15 -17.96 -0.09 -6.11
CA TRP A 15 -17.48 -0.98 -5.04
C TRP A 15 -16.21 -1.71 -5.44
N SER A 16 -15.31 -1.88 -4.48
CA SER A 16 -14.12 -2.71 -4.62
C SER A 16 -13.90 -3.56 -3.37
N SER A 17 -13.32 -4.75 -3.55
CA SER A 17 -12.84 -5.58 -2.45
C SER A 17 -11.53 -6.23 -2.83
N GLU A 18 -10.66 -6.42 -1.87
CA GLU A 18 -9.36 -7.07 -2.06
C GLU A 18 -9.07 -8.02 -0.90
N LEU A 19 -8.56 -9.19 -1.25
CA LEU A 19 -7.93 -10.11 -0.33
C LEU A 19 -6.48 -10.26 -0.76
N PHE A 20 -5.56 -9.92 0.12
CA PHE A 20 -4.13 -10.09 -0.06
C PHE A 20 -3.58 -11.00 1.03
N TYR A 21 -2.82 -12.00 0.65
CA TYR A 21 -2.11 -12.91 1.54
C TYR A 21 -0.64 -12.91 1.19
N PHE A 22 0.20 -12.83 2.19
CA PHE A 22 1.65 -12.93 2.06
C PHE A 22 2.18 -14.00 3.01
N ASP A 23 2.97 -14.91 2.47
CA ASP A 23 3.66 -15.98 3.16
C ASP A 23 5.15 -15.64 3.22
N TYR A 24 5.67 -15.42 4.41
CA TYR A 24 7.09 -15.14 4.64
C TYR A 24 7.93 -16.42 4.66
N GLY A 25 7.28 -17.59 4.58
CA GLY A 25 7.89 -18.88 4.71
C GLY A 25 8.30 -19.22 6.15
N THR A 26 8.95 -20.34 6.29
CA THR A 26 9.43 -20.85 7.58
C THR A 26 10.65 -20.05 8.05
N GLN A 27 10.58 -19.53 9.25
CA GLN A 27 11.64 -18.80 9.94
C GLN A 27 12.26 -19.68 11.02
N ILE A 28 13.54 -19.47 11.32
CA ILE A 28 14.25 -20.18 12.38
C ILE A 28 14.20 -19.35 13.65
N GLU A 29 13.65 -19.93 14.72
CA GLU A 29 13.72 -19.35 16.05
C GLU A 29 15.05 -19.69 16.72
N ALA A 30 15.77 -18.70 17.22
CA ALA A 30 17.01 -18.87 17.95
C ALA A 30 17.03 -18.04 19.23
N ASP A 31 17.69 -18.55 20.27
CA ASP A 31 17.94 -17.80 21.49
C ASP A 31 19.00 -16.70 21.30
N ILE A 32 19.22 -15.86 22.32
CA ILE A 32 20.22 -14.78 22.31
C ILE A 32 21.67 -15.27 22.09
N ASN A 33 21.93 -16.56 22.31
CA ASN A 33 23.25 -17.20 22.12
C ASN A 33 23.36 -17.86 20.74
N GLY A 34 22.30 -17.79 19.92
CA GLY A 34 22.24 -18.40 18.59
C GLY A 34 21.88 -19.89 18.61
N LEU A 35 21.41 -20.43 19.74
CA LEU A 35 20.90 -21.79 19.78
C LEU A 35 19.53 -21.86 19.11
N VAL A 36 19.39 -22.72 18.10
CA VAL A 36 18.11 -22.94 17.40
C VAL A 36 17.11 -23.58 18.35
N LEU A 37 15.97 -22.94 18.56
CA LEU A 37 14.88 -23.41 19.42
C LEU A 37 13.81 -24.17 18.62
N GLY A 38 13.61 -23.78 17.37
CA GLY A 38 12.61 -24.38 16.48
C GLY A 38 12.45 -23.60 15.17
N ASP A 39 11.43 -23.97 14.44
CA ASP A 39 10.98 -23.27 13.23
C ASP A 39 9.55 -22.78 13.44
N PHE A 40 9.20 -21.63 12.88
CA PHE A 40 7.84 -21.11 12.86
C PHE A 40 7.49 -20.56 11.47
N ASP A 41 6.21 -20.67 11.08
CA ASP A 41 5.69 -20.11 9.85
C ASP A 41 5.15 -18.71 10.09
N SER A 42 5.50 -17.77 9.21
CA SER A 42 5.08 -16.39 9.32
C SER A 42 4.25 -15.97 8.11
N SER A 43 3.11 -15.35 8.35
CA SER A 43 2.23 -14.91 7.30
C SER A 43 1.50 -13.61 7.66
N SER A 44 1.02 -12.91 6.64
CA SER A 44 0.12 -11.77 6.83
C SER A 44 -1.01 -11.80 5.82
N TYR A 45 -2.16 -11.27 6.21
CA TYR A 45 -3.24 -11.04 5.26
C TYR A 45 -3.87 -9.66 5.46
N ARG A 46 -4.41 -9.13 4.36
CA ARG A 46 -5.19 -7.90 4.35
C ARG A 46 -6.50 -8.15 3.64
N ILE A 47 -7.59 -7.76 4.27
CA ILE A 47 -8.92 -7.70 3.66
C ILE A 47 -9.29 -6.25 3.54
N SER A 48 -9.68 -5.81 2.33
CA SER A 48 -10.04 -4.43 2.09
C SER A 48 -11.39 -4.32 1.40
N GLY A 49 -12.14 -3.30 1.77
CA GLY A 49 -13.37 -2.91 1.10
C GLY A 49 -13.37 -1.42 0.82
N GLY A 50 -13.76 -1.02 -0.39
CA GLY A 50 -13.76 0.38 -0.79
C GLY A 50 -14.96 0.78 -1.62
N TYR A 51 -15.23 2.08 -1.64
CA TYR A 51 -16.25 2.69 -2.46
C TYR A 51 -15.75 3.97 -3.09
N GLY A 52 -15.96 4.10 -4.40
CA GLY A 52 -15.66 5.28 -5.19
C GLY A 52 -16.91 5.89 -5.78
N PHE A 53 -17.00 7.20 -5.80
CA PHE A 53 -18.11 7.95 -6.38
C PHE A 53 -17.65 9.23 -7.04
N GLY A 54 -18.42 9.70 -8.03
CA GLY A 54 -18.15 10.92 -8.75
C GLY A 54 -19.08 12.06 -8.33
N ILE A 55 -18.53 13.27 -8.18
CA ILE A 55 -19.29 14.52 -8.05
C ILE A 55 -18.75 15.48 -9.10
N LYS A 56 -19.57 15.78 -10.13
CA LYS A 56 -19.15 16.53 -11.32
C LYS A 56 -17.91 15.85 -11.96
N ASP A 57 -16.79 16.59 -12.03
CA ASP A 57 -15.53 16.13 -12.64
C ASP A 57 -14.54 15.55 -11.61
N TRP A 58 -14.95 15.40 -10.35
CA TRP A 58 -14.13 14.85 -9.29
C TRP A 58 -14.55 13.43 -8.96
N LEU A 59 -13.57 12.55 -8.76
CA LEU A 59 -13.76 11.21 -8.22
C LEU A 59 -13.22 11.16 -6.80
N PHE A 60 -14.01 10.62 -5.90
CA PHE A 60 -13.66 10.42 -4.51
C PHE A 60 -13.67 8.94 -4.20
N GLY A 61 -12.79 8.50 -3.33
CA GLY A 61 -12.73 7.11 -2.89
C GLY A 61 -12.44 7.04 -1.40
N ALA A 62 -13.05 6.05 -0.77
CA ALA A 62 -12.74 5.66 0.60
C ALA A 62 -12.58 4.15 0.67
N ARG A 63 -11.63 3.68 1.48
CA ARG A 63 -11.33 2.26 1.67
C ARG A 63 -11.07 2.00 3.15
N ILE A 64 -11.54 0.88 3.63
CA ILE A 64 -11.15 0.30 4.91
C ILE A 64 -10.25 -0.91 4.65
N ASN A 65 -9.17 -1.00 5.39
CA ASN A 65 -8.23 -2.10 5.36
C ASN A 65 -8.24 -2.77 6.74
N LEU A 66 -8.31 -4.09 6.75
CA LEU A 66 -8.16 -4.92 7.94
C LEU A 66 -6.91 -5.76 7.76
N TYR A 67 -5.98 -5.66 8.69
CA TYR A 67 -4.68 -6.35 8.65
C TYR A 67 -4.61 -7.38 9.78
N ASN A 68 -4.04 -8.51 9.47
CA ASN A 68 -3.59 -9.45 10.48
C ASN A 68 -2.20 -9.92 10.10
N HIS A 69 -1.30 -9.95 11.07
CA HIS A 69 0.06 -10.44 10.93
C HIS A 69 0.25 -11.58 11.92
N ASN A 70 0.67 -12.72 11.43
CA ASN A 70 1.00 -13.88 12.23
C ASN A 70 2.52 -14.10 12.12
N PHE A 71 3.27 -13.57 13.09
CA PHE A 71 4.74 -13.63 13.08
C PHE A 71 5.29 -14.69 14.03
N ILE A 72 4.54 -15.14 15.05
CA ILE A 72 4.97 -16.11 16.07
C ILE A 72 3.73 -16.88 16.52
N ASP A 73 3.83 -18.21 16.57
CA ASP A 73 2.69 -19.12 16.83
C ASP A 73 1.95 -18.89 18.16
N ASP A 74 2.59 -18.25 19.16
CA ASP A 74 2.02 -18.04 20.49
C ASP A 74 1.63 -16.56 20.81
N ILE A 75 1.77 -15.64 19.85
CA ILE A 75 1.42 -14.23 20.06
C ILE A 75 0.13 -13.90 19.34
N ASP A 76 -0.93 -13.68 20.13
CA ASP A 76 -2.23 -13.20 19.64
C ASP A 76 -2.09 -11.77 19.13
N ILE A 77 -1.80 -11.61 17.83
CA ILE A 77 -1.77 -10.30 17.18
C ILE A 77 -3.21 -9.92 16.83
N LYS A 78 -3.69 -8.86 17.47
CA LYS A 78 -5.03 -8.35 17.20
C LYS A 78 -5.16 -7.87 15.76
N MET A 79 -6.37 -7.98 15.23
CA MET A 79 -6.69 -7.44 13.91
C MET A 79 -6.56 -5.92 13.92
N ASN A 80 -5.77 -5.39 13.02
CA ASN A 80 -5.51 -3.97 12.86
C ASN A 80 -6.38 -3.40 11.74
N TYR A 81 -6.65 -2.11 11.77
CA TYR A 81 -7.41 -1.44 10.72
C TYR A 81 -6.77 -0.13 10.31
N GLY A 82 -7.03 0.27 9.08
CA GLY A 82 -6.61 1.56 8.54
C GLY A 82 -7.62 2.05 7.51
N PHE A 83 -7.68 3.36 7.32
CA PHE A 83 -8.55 3.99 6.34
C PHE A 83 -7.72 4.66 5.27
N ASP A 84 -8.12 4.45 4.00
CA ASP A 84 -7.57 5.20 2.87
C ASP A 84 -8.63 6.15 2.34
N LEU A 85 -8.21 7.36 1.98
CA LEU A 85 -9.04 8.36 1.33
C LEU A 85 -8.34 8.84 0.08
N GLY A 86 -9.08 8.98 -1.02
CA GLY A 86 -8.53 9.43 -2.29
C GLY A 86 -9.40 10.44 -3.00
N VAL A 87 -8.77 11.34 -3.73
CA VAL A 87 -9.42 12.24 -4.65
C VAL A 87 -8.65 12.24 -5.96
N TYR A 88 -9.39 12.26 -7.07
CA TYR A 88 -8.83 12.25 -8.42
C TYR A 88 -9.63 13.18 -9.31
N LYS A 89 -8.94 13.84 -10.25
CA LYS A 89 -9.56 14.68 -11.27
C LYS A 89 -8.78 14.62 -12.57
N GLU A 90 -9.53 14.66 -13.69
CA GLU A 90 -8.99 14.83 -15.04
C GLU A 90 -9.20 16.27 -15.54
N PHE A 91 -8.16 16.81 -16.17
CA PHE A 91 -8.13 18.12 -16.83
C PHE A 91 -7.68 17.90 -18.28
N GLY A 92 -8.60 17.56 -19.15
CA GLY A 92 -8.26 17.15 -20.51
C GLY A 92 -7.40 15.89 -20.53
N ASN A 93 -6.17 16.03 -21.00
CA ASN A 93 -5.21 14.90 -21.06
C ASN A 93 -4.36 14.74 -19.78
N THR A 94 -4.55 15.61 -18.79
CA THR A 94 -3.80 15.58 -17.53
C THR A 94 -4.69 15.07 -16.40
N SER A 95 -4.17 14.19 -15.57
CA SER A 95 -4.81 13.70 -14.37
C SER A 95 -4.03 14.08 -13.13
N LEU A 96 -4.73 14.33 -12.04
CA LEU A 96 -4.18 14.61 -10.72
C LEU A 96 -4.87 13.71 -9.69
N GLY A 97 -4.09 13.07 -8.83
CA GLY A 97 -4.58 12.25 -7.73
C GLY A 97 -3.89 12.60 -6.42
N ILE A 98 -4.66 12.57 -5.33
CA ILE A 98 -4.16 12.68 -3.97
C ILE A 98 -4.74 11.52 -3.18
N VAL A 99 -3.91 10.86 -2.38
CA VAL A 99 -4.32 9.75 -1.51
C VAL A 99 -3.72 9.93 -0.12
N LEU A 100 -4.54 9.71 0.90
CA LEU A 100 -4.14 9.47 2.28
C LEU A 100 -4.29 7.98 2.55
N LYS A 101 -3.29 7.32 3.10
CA LYS A 101 -3.32 5.88 3.38
C LYS A 101 -3.05 5.60 4.84
N ASP A 102 -3.70 4.54 5.33
CA ASP A 102 -3.54 3.98 6.66
C ASP A 102 -3.81 4.99 7.80
N VAL A 103 -4.78 5.90 7.57
CA VAL A 103 -5.19 6.90 8.56
C VAL A 103 -5.89 6.24 9.74
N GLY A 104 -5.43 6.53 10.97
CA GLY A 104 -6.08 6.11 12.22
C GLY A 104 -5.90 4.63 12.54
N GLY A 105 -4.97 3.95 11.91
CA GLY A 105 -4.63 2.58 12.20
C GLY A 105 -3.69 2.47 13.40
N GLU A 106 -4.04 1.59 14.34
CA GLU A 106 -3.16 1.19 15.45
C GLU A 106 -2.94 -0.32 15.37
N THR A 107 -1.75 -0.77 15.70
CA THR A 107 -1.41 -2.17 15.86
C THR A 107 -0.90 -2.41 17.27
N ASP A 108 -1.45 -3.42 17.96
CA ASP A 108 -0.92 -3.85 19.24
C ASP A 108 0.14 -4.92 19.00
N PHE A 109 1.35 -4.65 19.44
CA PHE A 109 2.46 -5.61 19.42
C PHE A 109 3.13 -5.68 20.79
N LEU A 110 3.14 -6.86 21.42
CA LEU A 110 3.76 -7.10 22.74
C LEU A 110 3.39 -6.02 23.78
N ASP A 111 2.11 -5.76 24.00
CA ASP A 111 1.58 -4.75 24.95
C ASP A 111 1.93 -3.29 24.60
N GLN A 112 2.43 -3.02 23.40
CA GLN A 112 2.66 -1.68 22.89
C GLN A 112 1.71 -1.40 21.72
N SER A 113 1.01 -0.28 21.76
CA SER A 113 0.24 0.20 20.62
C SER A 113 1.16 1.00 19.70
N LEU A 114 1.29 0.54 18.45
CA LEU A 114 2.07 1.20 17.40
C LEU A 114 1.10 1.77 16.36
N ASN A 115 1.31 2.99 15.94
CA ASN A 115 0.56 3.56 14.83
C ASN A 115 0.98 2.90 13.50
N LEU A 116 0.01 2.58 12.64
CA LEU A 116 0.33 2.23 11.26
C LEU A 116 0.98 3.43 10.56
N PRO A 117 2.01 3.22 9.74
CA PRO A 117 2.70 4.32 9.06
C PRO A 117 1.77 4.99 8.05
N MET A 118 1.19 6.13 8.46
CA MET A 118 0.36 6.96 7.59
C MET A 118 1.19 7.50 6.44
N SER A 119 0.62 7.54 5.24
CA SER A 119 1.28 8.17 4.09
C SER A 119 0.35 9.09 3.30
N VAL A 120 0.95 10.11 2.70
CA VAL A 120 0.31 11.02 1.76
C VAL A 120 0.94 10.82 0.39
N GLY A 121 0.12 10.51 -0.61
CA GLY A 121 0.56 10.40 -2.00
C GLY A 121 -0.05 11.49 -2.88
N VAL A 122 0.76 12.06 -3.77
CA VAL A 122 0.30 12.97 -4.83
C VAL A 122 0.85 12.45 -6.15
N GLY A 123 -0.02 12.27 -7.13
CA GLY A 123 0.36 11.77 -8.44
C GLY A 123 -0.21 12.65 -9.56
N VAL A 124 0.56 12.77 -10.64
CA VAL A 124 0.17 13.43 -11.87
C VAL A 124 0.41 12.51 -13.05
N GLY A 125 -0.53 12.46 -13.99
CA GLY A 125 -0.42 11.75 -15.25
C GLY A 125 -0.71 12.68 -16.42
N HIS A 126 -0.08 12.44 -17.57
CA HIS A 126 -0.39 13.15 -18.81
C HIS A 126 -0.35 12.18 -19.99
N SER A 127 -1.42 12.20 -20.79
CA SER A 127 -1.57 11.35 -21.99
C SER A 127 -1.26 12.13 -23.27
N PHE A 128 -0.37 11.56 -24.08
CA PHE A 128 0.06 12.04 -25.39
C PHE A 128 -0.41 11.03 -26.46
N GLY A 129 -1.70 11.03 -26.77
CA GLY A 129 -2.28 10.00 -27.61
C GLY A 129 -2.23 8.63 -26.95
N ASP A 130 -1.55 7.67 -27.57
CA ASP A 130 -1.43 6.29 -27.06
C ASP A 130 -0.36 6.13 -25.97
N PHE A 131 0.36 7.19 -25.63
CA PHE A 131 1.40 7.18 -24.60
C PHE A 131 0.98 8.02 -23.38
N THR A 132 1.10 7.45 -22.19
CA THR A 132 0.85 8.14 -20.93
C THR A 132 2.10 8.13 -20.06
N LEU A 133 2.51 9.29 -19.58
CA LEU A 133 3.51 9.45 -18.52
C LEU A 133 2.83 9.74 -17.20
N ALA A 134 3.35 9.16 -16.13
CA ALA A 134 2.88 9.43 -14.77
C ALA A 134 4.07 9.58 -13.81
N SER A 135 3.88 10.41 -12.81
CA SER A 135 4.81 10.56 -11.69
C SER A 135 4.03 10.69 -10.41
N ASP A 136 4.55 10.12 -9.33
CA ASP A 136 3.99 10.27 -8.00
C ASP A 136 5.09 10.51 -6.95
N ILE A 137 4.68 11.18 -5.89
CA ILE A 137 5.47 11.33 -4.66
C ILE A 137 4.60 10.80 -3.53
N LYS A 138 5.19 9.96 -2.67
CA LYS A 138 4.59 9.54 -1.40
C LYS A 138 5.50 9.99 -0.26
N VAL A 139 4.87 10.54 0.75
CA VAL A 139 5.52 11.02 1.96
C VAL A 139 5.03 10.13 3.10
N PHE A 140 5.97 9.51 3.80
CA PHE A 140 5.80 8.76 5.04
C PHE A 140 6.45 9.55 6.18
N GLU A 141 6.30 9.11 7.40
CA GLU A 141 6.92 9.79 8.56
C GLU A 141 8.46 9.76 8.50
N GLU A 142 9.04 8.65 8.03
CA GLU A 142 10.48 8.41 8.07
C GLU A 142 11.17 8.53 6.70
N TYR A 143 10.43 8.43 5.60
CA TYR A 143 11.00 8.45 4.26
C TYR A 143 10.05 9.01 3.21
N ASN A 144 10.60 9.36 2.06
CA ASN A 144 9.85 9.73 0.86
C ASN A 144 10.08 8.72 -0.24
N SER A 145 9.09 8.58 -1.12
CA SER A 145 9.28 7.83 -2.35
C SER A 145 8.84 8.63 -3.57
N ILE A 146 9.53 8.43 -4.68
CA ILE A 146 9.21 9.03 -5.97
C ILE A 146 9.06 7.91 -6.97
N GLY A 147 7.92 7.91 -7.67
CA GLY A 147 7.62 7.02 -8.77
C GLY A 147 7.58 7.75 -10.11
N LEU A 148 8.09 7.12 -11.15
CA LEU A 148 7.95 7.52 -12.55
C LEU A 148 7.48 6.33 -13.36
N GLY A 149 6.48 6.52 -14.21
CA GLY A 149 5.94 5.44 -15.03
C GLY A 149 5.54 5.92 -16.42
N GLY A 150 5.59 5.00 -17.36
CA GLY A 150 5.09 5.19 -18.72
C GLY A 150 4.23 4.00 -19.14
N VAL A 151 3.14 4.29 -19.83
CA VAL A 151 2.26 3.30 -20.45
C VAL A 151 2.15 3.62 -21.92
N TYR A 152 2.35 2.63 -22.78
CA TYR A 152 2.09 2.72 -24.20
C TYR A 152 1.01 1.73 -24.58
N ASP A 153 -0.12 2.25 -25.04
CA ASP A 153 -1.31 1.48 -25.42
C ASP A 153 -1.28 1.15 -26.91
N LEU A 154 -1.13 -0.13 -27.21
CA LEU A 154 -1.41 -0.68 -28.55
C LEU A 154 -2.79 -1.31 -28.53
N CYS A 155 -3.46 -1.35 -29.67
CA CYS A 155 -4.80 -1.95 -29.81
C CYS A 155 -4.92 -3.38 -29.25
N ILE A 156 -3.81 -4.12 -29.16
CA ILE A 156 -3.75 -5.53 -28.76
C ILE A 156 -2.93 -5.77 -27.48
N ALA A 157 -2.16 -4.79 -26.98
CA ALA A 157 -1.27 -4.97 -25.84
C ALA A 157 -0.90 -3.63 -25.20
N ASN A 158 -0.66 -3.63 -23.90
CA ASN A 158 -0.19 -2.47 -23.14
C ASN A 158 1.21 -2.74 -22.64
N PHE A 159 2.16 -1.85 -22.97
CA PHE A 159 3.51 -1.89 -22.44
C PHE A 159 3.63 -0.90 -21.28
N LYS A 160 4.11 -1.38 -20.14
CA LYS A 160 4.28 -0.57 -18.94
C LYS A 160 5.71 -0.64 -18.47
N LEU A 161 6.30 0.52 -18.17
CA LEU A 161 7.62 0.65 -17.59
C LEU A 161 7.51 1.61 -16.40
N GLY A 162 8.18 1.28 -15.30
CA GLY A 162 8.19 2.13 -14.11
C GLY A 162 9.54 2.07 -13.42
N TYR A 163 9.88 3.18 -12.78
CA TYR A 163 11.01 3.35 -11.90
C TYR A 163 10.52 3.92 -10.57
N TYR A 164 11.09 3.42 -9.48
CA TYR A 164 10.73 3.82 -8.13
C TYR A 164 12.01 3.98 -7.30
N THR A 165 12.08 5.02 -6.49
CA THR A 165 13.17 5.27 -5.57
C THR A 165 12.65 5.73 -4.22
N GLU A 166 13.34 5.36 -3.16
CA GLU A 166 13.09 5.79 -1.79
C GLU A 166 14.27 6.60 -1.28
N SER A 167 13.99 7.58 -0.44
CA SER A 167 14.99 8.41 0.25
C SER A 167 14.56 8.55 1.70
N GLU A 168 15.40 8.15 2.63
CA GLU A 168 15.23 8.39 4.06
C GLU A 168 15.37 9.88 4.37
N PHE A 169 14.61 10.40 5.33
CA PHE A 169 14.88 11.71 5.91
C PHE A 169 16.03 11.56 6.90
N GLU A 170 17.20 12.13 6.60
CA GLU A 170 18.17 12.42 7.64
C GLU A 170 17.59 13.54 8.52
N VAL A 171 17.00 13.17 9.67
CA VAL A 171 16.64 14.15 10.69
C VAL A 171 17.92 14.46 11.46
N ASP A 172 18.62 15.51 11.07
CA ASP A 172 19.66 16.10 11.88
C ASP A 172 19.03 16.64 13.18
N TYR A 173 19.09 15.85 14.24
CA TYR A 173 18.81 16.36 15.57
C TYR A 173 19.93 17.37 15.92
N LEU A 174 19.65 18.65 15.70
CA LEU A 174 20.44 19.72 16.30
C LEU A 174 20.26 19.63 17.82
N THR A 175 21.24 19.04 18.47
CA THR A 175 21.43 19.07 19.93
C THR A 175 21.95 20.44 20.38
#